data_48f3b3b5775f408e5bcd788840829095
#
_entry.id   48f3b3b5775f408e5bcd788840829095
#
_cell.length_a   1.000
_cell.length_b   1.000
_cell.length_c   1.000
_cell.angle_alpha   90.00
_cell.angle_beta   90.00
_cell.angle_gamma   90.00
#
_symmetry.space_group_name_H-M   'P 1'
#
loop_
_entity.id
_entity.type
_entity.pdbx_description
1 polymer ?
#
loop_
_entity_poly.entity_id
_entity_poly.type
_entity_poly.pdbx_seq_one_letter_code
_entity_poly.pdbx_strand_id
1 'polypeptide(L)'
;MIRPRFALLAACLLLTGCGSGAVASTGHAPGAPADPGTPTTSAAVASSPAVTPSPEMSAQGAPLNLPGLGPKTRAQVPADARQAVVVTGRGKNSPRSTVVLYRRTAEGWHADATWPAHNALKGWSDHHMGNDLRSPIGVYGLTDAGGLLADPGTRLPYHHSHGFVSPGTGFEGEPLAGSFDYVVAINYNRKPGTTPLDWTRPLGAKRGGGIWFHVDHGGPTHGCVSISERHMKDLLRALDPALHPIAVMGDAKSLAR
;
A
#
# COMPACT_ATOMS: atom_id res chain seq x y z
N MET A 1 56.25 -10.50 -3.29
CA MET A 1 56.26 -11.64 -2.37
C MET A 1 54.88 -12.21 -2.23
N ILE A 2 54.68 -13.36 -2.74
CA ILE A 2 53.72 -14.45 -2.49
C ILE A 2 52.22 -14.08 -2.30
N ARG A 3 51.46 -14.29 -3.37
CA ARG A 3 49.97 -14.44 -3.36
C ARG A 3 49.64 -15.92 -3.17
N PRO A 4 48.64 -16.31 -2.35
CA PRO A 4 48.01 -17.60 -2.48
C PRO A 4 46.74 -17.50 -3.35
N ARG A 5 46.70 -18.35 -4.36
CA ARG A 5 45.54 -18.77 -5.14
C ARG A 5 44.76 -19.80 -4.31
N PHE A 6 43.47 -19.64 -4.16
CA PHE A 6 42.57 -20.74 -3.75
C PHE A 6 41.66 -21.11 -4.89
N ALA A 7 41.66 -22.43 -5.14
CA ALA A 7 41.00 -23.09 -6.25
C ALA A 7 39.52 -23.35 -5.96
N LEU A 8 38.75 -23.35 -7.04
CA LEU A 8 37.39 -23.84 -7.12
C LEU A 8 37.32 -25.35 -6.79
N LEU A 9 36.27 -25.74 -6.08
CA LEU A 9 35.74 -27.11 -6.16
C LEU A 9 34.24 -27.02 -6.45
N ALA A 10 33.87 -27.46 -7.66
CA ALA A 10 32.50 -27.75 -8.07
C ALA A 10 32.12 -29.14 -7.59
N ALA A 11 30.95 -29.28 -7.01
CA ALA A 11 30.33 -30.59 -6.79
C ALA A 11 28.91 -30.58 -7.39
N CYS A 12 28.77 -31.24 -8.53
CA CYS A 12 27.52 -31.65 -9.11
C CYS A 12 26.95 -32.85 -8.35
N LEU A 13 25.68 -32.77 -7.96
CA LEU A 13 24.89 -33.96 -7.63
C LEU A 13 23.59 -33.93 -8.40
N LEU A 14 23.51 -34.85 -9.38
CA LEU A 14 22.30 -35.22 -10.10
C LEU A 14 21.58 -36.29 -9.28
N LEU A 15 20.28 -36.13 -9.07
CA LEU A 15 19.40 -37.23 -8.68
C LEU A 15 18.10 -37.13 -9.47
N THR A 16 17.96 -38.06 -10.39
CA THR A 16 16.75 -38.45 -11.13
C THR A 16 15.84 -39.29 -10.24
N GLY A 17 14.53 -39.09 -10.36
CA GLY A 17 13.52 -39.94 -9.76
C GLY A 17 12.17 -39.79 -10.44
N CYS A 18 11.86 -40.69 -11.39
CA CYS A 18 10.56 -40.90 -12.00
C CYS A 18 9.57 -41.51 -11.00
N GLY A 19 8.29 -41.19 -11.15
CA GLY A 19 7.20 -41.89 -10.48
C GLY A 19 5.84 -41.47 -11.06
N SER A 20 5.40 -42.25 -12.05
CA SER A 20 4.07 -42.18 -12.67
C SER A 20 2.99 -42.80 -11.77
N GLY A 21 1.76 -42.29 -11.83
CA GLY A 21 0.59 -42.92 -11.22
C GLY A 21 -0.71 -42.21 -11.60
N ALA A 22 -1.28 -42.62 -12.73
CA ALA A 22 -2.63 -42.29 -13.14
C ALA A 22 -3.60 -43.37 -12.62
N VAL A 23 -4.76 -42.98 -12.11
CA VAL A 23 -5.99 -43.81 -12.14
C VAL A 23 -7.22 -42.89 -12.30
N ALA A 24 -7.97 -43.24 -13.35
CA ALA A 24 -9.31 -42.75 -13.65
C ALA A 24 -10.37 -43.66 -13.02
N SER A 25 -11.56 -43.13 -12.70
CA SER A 25 -12.84 -43.85 -12.71
C SER A 25 -14.00 -42.87 -12.59
N THR A 26 -14.68 -42.58 -13.61
CA THR A 26 -15.97 -43.01 -14.19
C THR A 26 -17.19 -43.05 -13.23
N GLY A 27 -18.15 -42.16 -13.52
CA GLY A 27 -19.52 -42.54 -13.90
C GLY A 27 -20.63 -42.40 -12.87
N HIS A 28 -21.60 -41.59 -13.10
CA HIS A 28 -23.00 -41.88 -13.48
C HIS A 28 -23.96 -40.80 -12.98
N ALA A 29 -24.68 -40.16 -13.88
CA ALA A 29 -26.04 -39.66 -13.71
C ALA A 29 -26.98 -40.75 -14.30
N PRO A 30 -28.33 -40.73 -14.22
CA PRO A 30 -29.28 -39.65 -14.14
C PRO A 30 -30.55 -39.93 -13.28
N GLY A 31 -31.51 -39.00 -13.20
CA GLY A 31 -32.87 -39.30 -12.79
C GLY A 31 -33.69 -38.06 -12.35
N ALA A 32 -34.40 -37.43 -13.26
CA ALA A 32 -35.69 -36.80 -12.99
C ALA A 32 -36.81 -37.81 -13.40
N PRO A 33 -38.09 -37.71 -13.02
CA PRO A 33 -38.97 -36.60 -13.27
C PRO A 33 -40.20 -36.42 -12.31
N ALA A 34 -41.00 -35.37 -12.61
CA ALA A 34 -42.44 -35.22 -12.50
C ALA A 34 -43.09 -34.47 -11.32
N ASP A 35 -43.61 -33.36 -11.67
CA ASP A 35 -44.82 -32.58 -11.25
C ASP A 35 -46.10 -33.46 -11.25
N PRO A 36 -47.30 -33.10 -10.68
CA PRO A 36 -47.89 -31.76 -10.55
C PRO A 36 -48.77 -31.54 -9.29
N GLY A 37 -49.22 -30.30 -9.07
CA GLY A 37 -50.34 -30.07 -8.15
C GLY A 37 -50.58 -28.61 -7.73
N THR A 38 -51.25 -27.87 -8.55
CA THR A 38 -52.07 -26.72 -8.11
C THR A 38 -53.45 -27.20 -7.62
N PRO A 39 -54.13 -26.54 -6.65
CA PRO A 39 -54.90 -25.36 -6.97
C PRO A 39 -55.14 -24.33 -5.83
N THR A 40 -55.37 -23.08 -6.26
CA THR A 40 -56.53 -22.19 -5.98
C THR A 40 -56.63 -21.43 -4.64
N THR A 41 -56.60 -20.10 -4.81
CA THR A 41 -57.37 -18.99 -4.21
C THR A 41 -57.35 -18.76 -2.68
N SER A 42 -56.91 -17.59 -2.28
CA SER A 42 -57.80 -16.59 -1.67
C SER A 42 -57.12 -15.21 -1.59
N ALA A 43 -57.77 -14.19 -2.11
CA ALA A 43 -57.38 -12.80 -1.99
C ALA A 43 -57.61 -12.31 -0.55
N ALA A 44 -56.56 -11.74 0.05
CA ALA A 44 -56.69 -10.87 1.21
C ALA A 44 -56.03 -9.54 0.87
N VAL A 45 -56.85 -8.51 0.76
CA VAL A 45 -56.43 -7.10 0.63
C VAL A 45 -55.75 -6.71 1.93
N ALA A 46 -54.44 -6.60 1.95
CA ALA A 46 -53.71 -6.03 3.04
C ALA A 46 -53.21 -4.64 2.66
N SER A 47 -53.64 -3.68 3.45
CA SER A 47 -53.30 -2.26 3.40
C SER A 47 -51.83 -2.01 3.26
N SER A 48 -51.43 -1.16 2.31
CA SER A 48 -50.08 -0.62 2.16
C SER A 48 -49.63 0.04 3.47
N PRO A 49 -48.47 -0.33 4.00
CA PRO A 49 -47.86 0.49 5.02
C PRO A 49 -47.32 1.77 4.40
N ALA A 50 -47.61 2.88 5.05
CA ALA A 50 -47.12 4.21 4.72
C ALA A 50 -45.60 4.16 4.55
N VAL A 51 -45.10 4.62 3.41
CA VAL A 51 -43.68 4.84 3.16
C VAL A 51 -43.24 5.93 4.11
N THR A 52 -42.55 5.56 5.19
CA THR A 52 -41.78 6.48 6.01
C THR A 52 -40.70 7.08 5.11
N PRO A 53 -40.58 8.43 5.00
CA PRO A 53 -39.52 9.00 4.21
C PRO A 53 -38.19 8.56 4.82
N SER A 54 -37.34 7.92 3.99
CA SER A 54 -35.93 7.65 4.29
C SER A 54 -35.30 8.97 4.72
N PRO A 55 -34.47 9.00 5.78
CA PRO A 55 -33.79 10.22 6.13
C PRO A 55 -32.98 10.68 4.92
N GLU A 56 -33.28 11.89 4.44
CA GLU A 56 -32.44 12.61 3.49
C GLU A 56 -31.00 12.56 4.04
N MET A 57 -30.10 11.87 3.34
CA MET A 57 -28.68 12.01 3.54
C MET A 57 -28.36 13.47 3.24
N SER A 58 -28.21 14.26 4.29
CA SER A 58 -27.62 15.59 4.18
C SER A 58 -26.34 15.42 3.39
N ALA A 59 -26.23 16.08 2.25
CA ALA A 59 -25.00 16.26 1.52
C ALA A 59 -24.05 17.06 2.42
N GLN A 60 -23.35 16.37 3.34
CA GLN A 60 -22.28 16.98 4.10
C GLN A 60 -21.21 17.30 3.09
N GLY A 61 -21.00 18.59 2.85
CA GLY A 61 -19.94 19.07 1.97
C GLY A 61 -18.61 18.44 2.38
N ALA A 62 -17.70 18.26 1.43
CA ALA A 62 -16.39 17.67 1.70
C ALA A 62 -15.68 18.42 2.86
N PRO A 63 -15.01 17.71 3.77
CA PRO A 63 -14.37 18.34 4.92
C PRO A 63 -13.27 19.29 4.46
N LEU A 64 -13.23 20.50 5.02
CA LEU A 64 -12.19 21.50 4.72
C LEU A 64 -10.80 21.04 5.13
N ASN A 65 -10.70 20.14 6.10
CA ASN A 65 -9.47 19.55 6.58
C ASN A 65 -9.43 18.05 6.29
N LEU A 66 -8.22 17.51 6.10
CA LEU A 66 -8.05 16.05 6.00
C LEU A 66 -8.63 15.35 7.23
N PRO A 67 -9.51 14.36 7.03
CA PRO A 67 -10.15 13.63 8.11
C PRO A 67 -9.14 12.91 9.02
N GLY A 68 -9.45 12.82 10.31
CA GLY A 68 -8.62 12.09 11.29
C GLY A 68 -7.36 12.82 11.77
N LEU A 69 -7.06 14.00 11.22
CA LEU A 69 -5.89 14.79 11.63
C LEU A 69 -6.25 15.79 12.72
N GLY A 70 -5.46 15.83 13.80
CA GLY A 70 -5.55 16.83 14.85
C GLY A 70 -4.79 18.12 14.50
N PRO A 71 -4.89 19.16 15.37
CA PRO A 71 -4.33 20.48 15.08
C PRO A 71 -2.83 20.48 14.78
N LYS A 72 -2.06 19.70 15.54
CA LYS A 72 -0.60 19.63 15.38
C LYS A 72 -0.20 19.00 14.04
N THR A 73 -0.91 17.96 13.59
CA THR A 73 -0.64 17.32 12.30
C THR A 73 -1.12 18.19 11.15
N ARG A 74 -2.30 18.81 11.27
CA ARG A 74 -2.83 19.74 10.26
C ARG A 74 -1.90 20.94 10.01
N ALA A 75 -1.29 21.48 11.06
CA ALA A 75 -0.35 22.59 10.95
C ALA A 75 0.90 22.27 10.11
N GLN A 76 1.20 20.98 9.90
CA GLN A 76 2.33 20.52 9.07
C GLN A 76 1.93 20.32 7.60
N VAL A 77 0.64 20.31 7.28
CA VAL A 77 0.17 20.15 5.89
C VAL A 77 0.42 21.46 5.14
N PRO A 78 1.21 21.44 4.04
CA PRO A 78 1.45 22.63 3.24
C PRO A 78 0.15 23.21 2.68
N ALA A 79 0.02 24.55 2.67
CA ALA A 79 -1.20 25.21 2.22
C ALA A 79 -1.50 24.98 0.73
N ASP A 80 -0.47 24.74 -0.06
CA ASP A 80 -0.52 24.48 -1.50
C ASP A 80 -0.72 22.98 -1.84
N ALA A 81 -0.67 22.08 -0.84
CA ALA A 81 -0.95 20.67 -1.06
C ALA A 81 -2.42 20.47 -1.49
N ARG A 82 -2.59 19.79 -2.62
CA ARG A 82 -3.90 19.45 -3.22
C ARG A 82 -4.12 17.96 -3.39
N GLN A 83 -3.09 17.14 -3.15
CA GLN A 83 -3.20 15.70 -3.03
C GLN A 83 -2.52 15.26 -1.73
N ALA A 84 -3.16 14.30 -1.04
CA ALA A 84 -2.61 13.71 0.17
C ALA A 84 -2.83 12.20 0.18
N VAL A 85 -1.78 11.44 0.45
CA VAL A 85 -1.83 10.01 0.73
C VAL A 85 -1.77 9.86 2.26
N VAL A 86 -2.92 9.64 2.89
CA VAL A 86 -3.00 9.50 4.35
C VAL A 86 -2.84 8.03 4.71
N VAL A 87 -1.80 7.71 5.47
CA VAL A 87 -1.51 6.35 5.98
C VAL A 87 -1.82 6.29 7.45
N THR A 88 -2.90 5.61 7.80
CA THR A 88 -3.34 5.47 9.20
C THR A 88 -3.07 4.07 9.71
N GLY A 89 -2.10 3.94 10.61
CA GLY A 89 -1.80 2.70 11.30
C GLY A 89 -2.90 2.32 12.30
N ARG A 90 -3.22 1.03 12.39
CA ARG A 90 -4.22 0.51 13.35
C ARG A 90 -3.84 0.75 14.81
N GLY A 91 -2.57 1.00 15.08
CA GLY A 91 -2.06 1.32 16.41
C GLY A 91 -0.57 1.61 16.39
N LYS A 92 -0.03 2.17 17.48
CA LYS A 92 1.37 2.61 17.56
C LYS A 92 2.38 1.51 17.22
N ASN A 93 2.11 0.27 17.62
CA ASN A 93 2.99 -0.88 17.41
C ASN A 93 2.42 -1.89 16.39
N SER A 94 1.41 -1.50 15.60
CA SER A 94 0.81 -2.37 14.58
C SER A 94 1.55 -2.23 13.25
N PRO A 95 1.86 -3.34 12.55
CA PRO A 95 2.39 -3.30 11.20
C PRO A 95 1.31 -3.13 10.11
N ARG A 96 0.04 -2.97 10.49
CA ARG A 96 -1.09 -2.87 9.57
C ARG A 96 -1.65 -1.46 9.54
N SER A 97 -1.95 -0.98 8.33
CA SER A 97 -2.44 0.36 8.06
C SER A 97 -3.55 0.35 7.01
N THR A 98 -4.19 1.49 6.89
CA THR A 98 -5.05 1.85 5.76
C THR A 98 -4.43 3.06 5.08
N VAL A 99 -4.39 3.04 3.76
CA VAL A 99 -3.98 4.16 2.90
C VAL A 99 -5.23 4.76 2.27
N VAL A 100 -5.39 6.08 2.34
CA VAL A 100 -6.46 6.82 1.66
C VAL A 100 -5.83 7.90 0.80
N LEU A 101 -6.13 7.88 -0.49
CA LEU A 101 -5.77 8.95 -1.40
C LEU A 101 -6.85 10.03 -1.36
N TYR A 102 -6.46 11.25 -1.05
CA TYR A 102 -7.33 12.43 -1.04
C TYR A 102 -6.95 13.42 -2.12
N ARG A 103 -7.96 14.09 -2.67
CA ARG A 103 -7.81 15.24 -3.54
C ARG A 103 -8.56 16.43 -2.96
N ARG A 104 -7.94 17.61 -2.98
CA ARG A 104 -8.53 18.86 -2.56
C ARG A 104 -9.17 19.57 -3.74
N THR A 105 -10.45 19.93 -3.58
CA THR A 105 -11.23 20.76 -4.51
C THR A 105 -11.62 22.09 -3.84
N ALA A 106 -12.45 22.89 -4.49
CA ALA A 106 -13.01 24.09 -3.90
C ALA A 106 -13.91 23.78 -2.68
N GLU A 107 -14.58 22.62 -2.70
CA GLU A 107 -15.50 22.16 -1.65
C GLU A 107 -14.76 21.54 -0.45
N GLY A 108 -13.49 21.14 -0.60
CA GLY A 108 -12.70 20.51 0.46
C GLY A 108 -11.93 19.28 0.00
N TRP A 109 -11.60 18.38 0.94
CA TRP A 109 -10.87 17.15 0.68
C TRP A 109 -11.83 15.98 0.40
N HIS A 110 -11.67 15.36 -0.76
CA HIS A 110 -12.43 14.19 -1.19
C HIS A 110 -11.54 12.95 -1.18
N ALA A 111 -12.06 11.83 -0.67
CA ALA A 111 -11.38 10.55 -0.75
C ALA A 111 -11.63 9.94 -2.14
N ASP A 112 -10.55 9.73 -2.89
CA ASP A 112 -10.59 9.12 -4.22
C ASP A 112 -10.47 7.58 -4.15
N ALA A 113 -9.64 7.07 -3.22
CA ALA A 113 -9.40 5.63 -3.07
C ALA A 113 -8.98 5.26 -1.64
N THR A 114 -9.26 4.02 -1.24
CA THR A 114 -8.87 3.44 0.05
C THR A 114 -8.32 2.04 -0.13
N TRP A 115 -7.14 1.77 0.46
CA TRP A 115 -6.43 0.51 0.30
C TRP A 115 -5.88 -0.03 1.61
N PRO A 116 -5.89 -1.36 1.83
CA PRO A 116 -5.14 -1.98 2.91
C PRO A 116 -3.64 -1.86 2.66
N ALA A 117 -2.85 -1.78 3.73
CA ALA A 117 -1.41 -1.61 3.66
C ALA A 117 -0.70 -2.29 4.82
N HIS A 118 0.57 -2.65 4.61
CA HIS A 118 1.50 -2.92 5.68
C HIS A 118 2.44 -1.72 5.88
N ASN A 119 2.88 -1.54 7.12
CA ASN A 119 3.95 -0.63 7.51
C ASN A 119 5.02 -1.41 8.29
N ALA A 120 5.97 -0.73 8.91
CA ALA A 120 7.08 -1.37 9.61
C ALA A 120 6.62 -2.33 10.72
N LEU A 121 7.39 -3.42 10.91
CA LEU A 121 7.13 -4.52 11.85
C LEU A 121 6.73 -4.04 13.26
N LYS A 122 7.44 -3.04 13.79
CA LYS A 122 7.19 -2.50 15.13
C LYS A 122 6.27 -1.27 15.13
N GLY A 123 5.60 -0.98 14.00
CA GLY A 123 4.66 0.13 13.85
C GLY A 123 5.34 1.47 13.60
N TRP A 124 5.10 2.48 14.44
CA TRP A 124 5.33 3.89 14.16
C TRP A 124 6.27 4.58 15.15
N SER A 125 7.02 5.58 14.69
CA SER A 125 7.92 6.37 15.54
C SER A 125 7.90 7.86 15.20
N ASP A 126 7.72 8.71 16.20
CA ASP A 126 7.94 10.16 16.09
C ASP A 126 9.44 10.49 15.97
N HIS A 127 10.28 9.54 16.34
CA HIS A 127 11.74 9.68 16.40
C HIS A 127 12.41 8.51 15.69
N HIS A 128 12.02 8.29 14.44
CA HIS A 128 12.52 7.19 13.63
C HIS A 128 14.04 7.21 13.52
N MET A 129 14.66 6.05 13.69
CA MET A 129 16.08 5.80 13.56
C MET A 129 16.32 4.64 12.58
N GLY A 130 17.44 4.64 11.90
CA GLY A 130 17.82 3.51 11.04
C GLY A 130 17.76 2.19 11.79
N ASN A 131 17.13 1.17 11.21
CA ASN A 131 16.98 -0.18 11.76
C ASN A 131 16.09 -0.28 13.02
N ASP A 132 15.29 0.73 13.38
CA ASP A 132 14.35 0.65 14.49
C ASP A 132 13.10 -0.18 14.18
N LEU A 133 12.94 -0.59 12.91
CA LEU A 133 11.79 -1.35 12.40
C LEU A 133 10.46 -0.61 12.60
N ARG A 134 10.48 0.71 12.52
CA ARG A 134 9.31 1.59 12.63
C ARG A 134 9.21 2.51 11.43
N SER A 135 8.00 2.81 11.02
CA SER A 135 7.75 3.85 10.00
C SER A 135 7.74 5.24 10.65
N PRO A 136 8.31 6.27 10.02
CA PRO A 136 8.31 7.62 10.58
C PRO A 136 6.90 8.23 10.58
N ILE A 137 6.54 8.93 11.67
CA ILE A 137 5.32 9.72 11.77
C ILE A 137 5.60 11.12 11.25
N GLY A 138 4.72 11.65 10.39
CA GLY A 138 4.83 13.04 9.92
C GLY A 138 4.12 13.30 8.61
N VAL A 139 4.45 14.49 8.05
CA VAL A 139 3.99 14.95 6.73
C VAL A 139 5.20 15.11 5.83
N TYR A 140 5.18 14.48 4.67
CA TYR A 140 6.33 14.40 3.74
C TYR A 140 5.86 14.61 2.31
N GLY A 141 6.64 15.32 1.49
CA GLY A 141 6.37 15.44 0.05
C GLY A 141 6.52 14.11 -0.69
N LEU A 142 5.86 13.99 -1.84
CA LEU A 142 5.97 12.90 -2.80
C LEU A 142 6.40 13.50 -4.14
N THR A 143 7.68 13.46 -4.46
CA THR A 143 8.25 14.18 -5.61
C THR A 143 8.84 13.27 -6.69
N ASP A 144 9.16 12.02 -6.36
CA ASP A 144 9.93 11.14 -7.21
C ASP A 144 9.42 9.72 -7.10
N ALA A 145 9.46 9.00 -8.21
CA ALA A 145 9.06 7.61 -8.34
C ALA A 145 10.13 6.79 -9.07
N GLY A 146 9.95 5.50 -9.12
CA GLY A 146 10.82 4.59 -9.87
C GLY A 146 10.39 3.15 -9.70
N GLY A 147 11.22 2.22 -10.18
CA GLY A 147 10.97 0.80 -10.04
C GLY A 147 11.85 -0.07 -10.93
N LEU A 148 11.77 -1.36 -10.69
CA LEU A 148 12.38 -2.39 -11.53
C LEU A 148 11.66 -2.50 -12.88
N LEU A 149 10.35 -2.27 -12.90
CA LEU A 149 9.53 -2.33 -14.12
C LEU A 149 9.39 -0.93 -14.76
N ALA A 150 8.97 -0.92 -16.01
CA ALA A 150 8.74 0.30 -16.78
C ALA A 150 7.64 1.16 -16.13
N ASP A 151 7.72 2.48 -16.37
CA ASP A 151 6.73 3.45 -15.89
C ASP A 151 5.30 3.03 -16.26
N PRO A 152 4.39 2.87 -15.29
CA PRO A 152 3.01 2.50 -15.54
C PRO A 152 2.13 3.67 -16.01
N GLY A 153 2.71 4.84 -16.29
CA GLY A 153 2.03 6.07 -16.70
C GLY A 153 1.91 7.10 -15.57
N THR A 154 2.95 7.28 -14.76
CA THR A 154 3.00 8.33 -13.72
C THR A 154 3.31 9.71 -14.31
N ARG A 155 2.92 10.78 -13.58
CA ARG A 155 3.35 12.17 -13.88
C ARG A 155 4.55 12.59 -13.04
N LEU A 156 4.90 11.81 -12.01
CA LEU A 156 6.12 12.06 -11.24
C LEU A 156 7.36 11.71 -12.08
N PRO A 157 8.50 12.37 -11.89
CA PRO A 157 9.77 11.89 -12.39
C PRO A 157 9.97 10.43 -12.02
N TYR A 158 10.12 9.54 -13.03
CA TYR A 158 10.20 8.09 -12.84
C TYR A 158 11.60 7.57 -13.21
N HIS A 159 12.26 6.90 -12.27
CA HIS A 159 13.56 6.28 -12.48
C HIS A 159 13.41 4.76 -12.64
N HIS A 160 13.46 4.28 -13.88
CA HIS A 160 13.51 2.84 -14.20
C HIS A 160 14.94 2.34 -14.04
N SER A 161 15.17 1.33 -13.18
CA SER A 161 16.52 0.82 -12.93
C SER A 161 16.50 -0.60 -12.36
N HIS A 162 17.46 -1.42 -12.80
CA HIS A 162 17.74 -2.73 -12.20
C HIS A 162 18.25 -2.66 -10.75
N GLY A 163 18.54 -1.48 -10.21
CA GLY A 163 18.89 -1.28 -8.81
C GLY A 163 17.71 -1.43 -7.84
N PHE A 164 16.47 -1.44 -8.35
CA PHE A 164 15.26 -1.67 -7.53
C PHE A 164 15.02 -3.17 -7.30
N VAL A 165 15.85 -3.79 -6.50
CA VAL A 165 15.75 -5.20 -6.15
C VAL A 165 15.76 -5.39 -4.63
N SER A 166 14.99 -6.37 -4.16
CA SER A 166 14.99 -6.79 -2.76
C SER A 166 15.09 -8.33 -2.74
N PRO A 167 16.29 -8.90 -2.63
CA PRO A 167 16.46 -10.33 -2.54
C PRO A 167 16.12 -10.85 -1.13
N GLY A 168 15.82 -12.15 -1.03
CA GLY A 168 15.57 -12.84 0.24
C GLY A 168 14.11 -12.86 0.64
N THR A 169 13.88 -13.03 1.93
CA THR A 169 12.55 -13.18 2.54
C THR A 169 12.30 -12.09 3.59
N GLY A 170 11.02 -11.75 3.77
CA GLY A 170 10.58 -10.82 4.80
C GLY A 170 10.43 -11.48 6.18
N PHE A 171 9.79 -10.78 7.10
CA PHE A 171 9.69 -11.16 8.51
C PHE A 171 8.80 -12.39 8.76
N GLU A 172 7.88 -12.68 7.87
CA GLU A 172 6.94 -13.83 7.96
C GLU A 172 7.36 -14.96 6.99
N GLY A 173 8.56 -14.87 6.39
CA GLY A 173 9.10 -15.84 5.44
C GLY A 173 8.64 -15.63 4.00
N GLU A 174 7.88 -14.59 3.73
CA GLU A 174 7.38 -14.21 2.42
C GLU A 174 8.52 -13.73 1.49
N PRO A 175 8.46 -14.02 0.17
CA PRO A 175 9.49 -13.57 -0.78
C PRO A 175 9.44 -12.05 -0.96
N LEU A 176 10.60 -11.39 -0.96
CA LEU A 176 10.71 -9.96 -1.22
C LEU A 176 10.86 -9.61 -2.70
N ALA A 177 11.00 -10.60 -3.57
CA ALA A 177 11.05 -10.39 -5.02
C ALA A 177 9.79 -9.66 -5.50
N GLY A 178 9.96 -8.63 -6.37
CA GLY A 178 8.86 -7.80 -6.86
C GLY A 178 8.47 -6.64 -5.94
N SER A 179 8.95 -6.60 -4.68
CA SER A 179 8.60 -5.50 -3.76
C SER A 179 8.91 -4.12 -4.31
N PHE A 180 9.94 -3.99 -5.14
CA PHE A 180 10.36 -2.72 -5.72
C PHE A 180 10.13 -2.63 -7.22
N ASP A 181 9.17 -3.42 -7.75
CA ASP A 181 8.71 -3.29 -9.13
C ASP A 181 8.19 -1.88 -9.41
N TYR A 182 7.54 -1.27 -8.41
CA TYR A 182 7.05 0.11 -8.42
C TYR A 182 7.26 0.75 -7.05
N VAL A 183 7.84 1.95 -7.04
CA VAL A 183 8.03 2.73 -5.82
C VAL A 183 7.66 4.21 -6.00
N VAL A 184 7.16 4.83 -4.92
CA VAL A 184 7.05 6.28 -4.76
C VAL A 184 7.87 6.68 -3.54
N ALA A 185 8.84 7.56 -3.72
CA ALA A 185 9.70 8.00 -2.63
C ALA A 185 8.95 8.95 -1.68
N ILE A 186 8.96 8.63 -0.38
CA ILE A 186 8.48 9.51 0.69
C ILE A 186 9.65 10.38 1.13
N ASN A 187 9.48 11.71 1.12
CA ASN A 187 10.57 12.67 1.37
C ASN A 187 10.97 12.75 2.86
N TYR A 188 11.08 11.59 3.52
CA TYR A 188 11.72 11.47 4.82
C TYR A 188 13.22 11.27 4.65
N ASN A 189 14.03 12.16 5.24
CA ASN A 189 15.50 12.11 5.24
C ASN A 189 16.13 11.78 3.88
N ARG A 190 15.65 12.41 2.82
CA ARG A 190 16.18 12.32 1.45
C ARG A 190 16.21 13.70 0.79
N LYS A 191 16.97 13.83 -0.28
CA LYS A 191 16.98 15.02 -1.15
C LYS A 191 15.84 14.87 -2.18
N PRO A 192 14.79 15.71 -2.16
CA PRO A 192 13.77 15.75 -3.21
C PRO A 192 14.35 16.05 -4.59
N GLY A 193 13.71 15.59 -5.67
CA GLY A 193 14.18 15.78 -7.04
C GLY A 193 15.38 14.92 -7.42
N THR A 194 15.63 13.84 -6.69
CA THR A 194 16.64 12.82 -7.01
C THR A 194 15.97 11.45 -7.19
N THR A 195 16.69 10.49 -7.76
CA THR A 195 16.19 9.12 -7.83
C THR A 195 15.87 8.57 -6.44
N PRO A 196 14.84 7.73 -6.26
CA PRO A 196 14.60 7.04 -4.99
C PRO A 196 15.80 6.25 -4.47
N LEU A 197 16.72 5.85 -5.35
CA LEU A 197 17.96 5.15 -5.00
C LEU A 197 19.08 6.07 -4.46
N ASP A 198 18.86 7.39 -4.42
CA ASP A 198 19.83 8.34 -3.86
C ASP A 198 19.97 8.14 -2.33
N TRP A 199 21.21 7.95 -1.88
CA TRP A 199 21.54 7.71 -0.47
C TRP A 199 21.89 8.97 0.33
N THR A 200 21.69 10.17 -0.24
CA THR A 200 21.85 11.43 0.51
C THR A 200 20.87 11.48 1.68
N ARG A 201 21.38 11.70 2.87
CA ARG A 201 20.61 11.72 4.13
C ARG A 201 20.80 13.05 4.86
N PRO A 202 20.00 14.09 4.54
CA PRO A 202 20.17 15.45 5.08
C PRO A 202 20.10 15.54 6.62
N LEU A 203 19.32 14.63 7.25
CA LEU A 203 19.22 14.54 8.71
C LEU A 203 20.30 13.62 9.34
N GLY A 204 21.25 13.16 8.52
CA GLY A 204 22.28 12.20 8.91
C GLY A 204 21.86 10.73 8.77
N ALA A 205 22.84 9.85 8.52
CA ALA A 205 22.61 8.42 8.26
C ALA A 205 21.92 7.69 9.43
N LYS A 206 22.18 8.10 10.67
CA LYS A 206 21.55 7.49 11.87
C LYS A 206 20.03 7.60 11.87
N ARG A 207 19.48 8.59 11.18
CA ARG A 207 18.02 8.80 11.04
C ARG A 207 17.40 7.90 9.98
N GLY A 208 18.14 6.95 9.41
CA GLY A 208 17.66 6.08 8.35
C GLY A 208 17.32 6.85 7.06
N GLY A 209 16.41 6.32 6.29
CA GLY A 209 15.94 6.87 5.00
C GLY A 209 15.61 5.73 4.04
N GLY A 210 15.33 6.06 2.76
CA GLY A 210 14.83 5.07 1.83
C GLY A 210 13.43 4.59 2.21
N ILE A 211 12.58 5.51 2.70
CA ILE A 211 11.18 5.24 3.03
C ILE A 211 10.34 5.46 1.78
N TRP A 212 9.65 4.42 1.34
CA TRP A 212 8.88 4.40 0.10
C TRP A 212 7.46 3.85 0.30
N PHE A 213 6.52 4.23 -0.58
CA PHE A 213 5.45 3.33 -0.96
C PHE A 213 6.00 2.32 -1.95
N HIS A 214 5.68 1.03 -1.80
CA HIS A 214 6.14 -0.03 -2.68
C HIS A 214 5.13 -1.17 -2.79
N VAL A 215 5.37 -2.13 -3.69
CA VAL A 215 4.52 -3.30 -3.88
C VAL A 215 4.54 -4.17 -2.61
N ASP A 216 3.36 -4.54 -2.15
CA ASP A 216 3.19 -5.37 -0.96
C ASP A 216 3.67 -6.80 -1.21
N HIS A 217 4.48 -7.30 -0.29
CA HIS A 217 5.01 -8.66 -0.28
C HIS A 217 4.28 -9.60 0.70
N GLY A 218 3.16 -9.13 1.30
CA GLY A 218 2.31 -9.92 2.18
C GLY A 218 2.65 -9.84 3.67
N GLY A 219 3.74 -9.14 4.04
CA GLY A 219 4.21 -9.01 5.42
C GLY A 219 4.63 -7.60 5.81
N PRO A 220 5.07 -7.42 7.08
CA PRO A 220 5.57 -6.14 7.60
C PRO A 220 6.83 -5.67 6.88
N THR A 221 7.02 -4.34 6.80
CA THR A 221 8.20 -3.71 6.21
C THR A 221 9.26 -3.36 7.27
N HIS A 222 10.42 -2.85 6.84
CA HIS A 222 11.44 -2.30 7.73
C HIS A 222 11.17 -0.85 8.14
N GLY A 223 10.44 -0.08 7.31
CA GLY A 223 10.13 1.34 7.53
C GLY A 223 9.17 1.92 6.49
N CYS A 224 9.08 1.28 5.34
CA CYS A 224 8.25 1.64 4.21
C CYS A 224 6.75 1.40 4.48
N VAL A 225 5.93 1.79 3.52
CA VAL A 225 4.50 1.43 3.44
C VAL A 225 4.29 0.63 2.16
N SER A 226 3.68 -0.55 2.26
CA SER A 226 3.41 -1.39 1.10
C SER A 226 1.92 -1.53 0.83
N ILE A 227 1.54 -1.50 -0.44
CA ILE A 227 0.19 -1.71 -0.97
C ILE A 227 0.27 -2.66 -2.17
N SER A 228 -0.83 -3.32 -2.53
CA SER A 228 -0.81 -4.27 -3.64
C SER A 228 -0.26 -3.64 -4.93
N GLU A 229 0.32 -4.45 -5.82
CA GLU A 229 0.88 -3.99 -7.10
C GLU A 229 -0.13 -3.18 -7.92
N ARG A 230 -1.38 -3.65 -7.97
CA ARG A 230 -2.47 -2.91 -8.63
C ARG A 230 -2.61 -1.51 -8.03
N HIS A 231 -2.68 -1.41 -6.70
CA HIS A 231 -2.85 -0.14 -6.02
C HIS A 231 -1.61 0.76 -6.14
N MET A 232 -0.39 0.19 -6.25
CA MET A 232 0.80 0.97 -6.57
C MET A 232 0.72 1.61 -7.96
N LYS A 233 0.24 0.87 -8.96
CA LYS A 233 0.00 1.43 -10.31
C LYS A 233 -1.07 2.52 -10.29
N ASP A 234 -2.16 2.29 -9.54
CA ASP A 234 -3.23 3.27 -9.39
C ASP A 234 -2.73 4.55 -8.69
N LEU A 235 -1.93 4.41 -7.62
CA LEU A 235 -1.29 5.53 -6.92
C LEU A 235 -0.35 6.31 -7.86
N LEU A 236 0.54 5.63 -8.59
CA LEU A 236 1.47 6.25 -9.52
C LEU A 236 0.77 7.07 -10.60
N ARG A 237 -0.33 6.55 -11.18
CA ARG A 237 -1.12 7.25 -12.19
C ARG A 237 -1.91 8.43 -11.64
N ALA A 238 -2.32 8.35 -10.37
CA ALA A 238 -3.13 9.38 -9.71
C ALA A 238 -2.29 10.58 -9.24
N LEU A 239 -1.03 10.35 -8.82
CA LEU A 239 -0.17 11.41 -8.31
C LEU A 239 0.21 12.40 -9.40
N ASP A 240 0.03 13.69 -9.09
CA ASP A 240 0.34 14.80 -9.99
C ASP A 240 1.24 15.80 -9.27
N PRO A 241 2.48 16.03 -9.73
CA PRO A 241 3.39 16.99 -9.10
C PRO A 241 2.82 18.43 -9.07
N ALA A 242 1.96 18.79 -10.04
CA ALA A 242 1.29 20.10 -10.04
C ALA A 242 0.27 20.28 -8.89
N LEU A 243 -0.11 19.19 -8.23
CA LEU A 243 -1.00 19.18 -7.07
C LEU A 243 -0.24 19.10 -5.74
N HIS A 244 1.08 19.23 -5.76
CA HIS A 244 1.95 19.18 -4.58
C HIS A 244 1.63 18.02 -3.64
N PRO A 245 1.74 16.74 -4.11
CA PRO A 245 1.30 15.57 -3.36
C PRO A 245 2.15 15.36 -2.12
N ILE A 246 1.49 14.97 -1.03
CA ILE A 246 2.11 14.67 0.26
C ILE A 246 1.69 13.30 0.78
N ALA A 247 2.55 12.68 1.60
CA ALA A 247 2.19 11.60 2.50
C ALA A 247 1.97 12.17 3.91
N VAL A 248 0.86 11.81 4.55
CA VAL A 248 0.60 12.05 5.96
C VAL A 248 0.52 10.69 6.63
N MET A 249 1.47 10.35 7.50
CA MET A 249 1.59 8.97 7.97
C MET A 249 1.85 8.87 9.47
N GLY A 250 1.21 7.86 10.09
CA GLY A 250 1.31 7.60 11.52
C GLY A 250 0.19 6.71 12.04
N ASP A 251 0.24 6.32 13.31
CA ASP A 251 -0.93 5.70 13.94
C ASP A 251 -2.03 6.72 14.21
N ALA A 252 -3.29 6.24 14.28
CA ALA A 252 -4.46 7.11 14.41
C ALA A 252 -4.36 8.10 15.58
N LYS A 253 -3.85 7.65 16.74
CA LYS A 253 -3.70 8.50 17.94
C LYS A 253 -2.65 9.59 17.73
N SER A 254 -1.54 9.26 17.05
CA SER A 254 -0.48 10.23 16.75
C SER A 254 -0.93 11.26 15.71
N LEU A 255 -1.70 10.86 14.70
CA LEU A 255 -2.24 11.77 13.69
C LEU A 255 -3.31 12.71 14.25
N ALA A 256 -4.07 12.29 15.25
CA ALA A 256 -5.11 13.06 15.89
C ALA A 256 -4.62 14.13 16.91
N ARG A 257 -3.30 14.33 17.04
CA ARG A 257 -2.69 15.34 17.93
C ARG A 257 -2.75 16.76 17.41
#